data_99436e33a277f00ef895c44bc4ebc816
#
_entry.id   99436e33a277f00ef895c44bc4ebc816
#
_cell.length_a   1.000
_cell.length_b   1.000
_cell.length_c   1.000
_cell.angle_alpha   90.00
_cell.angle_beta   90.00
_cell.angle_gamma   90.00
#
_symmetry.space_group_name_H-M   'P 1'
#
loop_
_entity.id
_entity.type
_entity.pdbx_description
1 polymer ?
#
loop_
_entity_poly.entity_id
_entity_poly.type
_entity_poly.pdbx_seq_one_letter_code
_entity_poly.pdbx_strand_id
1 'polypeptide(L)'
;MKTKNIRSRLGLPDCIGQQGFGVLELLVFAAIFSVIAISFLSILVVVTRIQVRQIGASQVNKESIFLLQVIQRYVESSSLVDMSTGPPSTSTLTLRMSSSTLDPTKIFLSSSTIYIQEGASAPQPLTSPRVTIPSIQFTKYSNPPGHDSVKVFFTVAFNTQNITQKFDRSYVTAIARVSAATFDSNLFPLSNNLQIGSAGQQW
;
A
#
# COMPACT_ATOMS: atom_id res chain seq x y z
N MET A 1 -37.54 100.37 -0.50
CA MET A 1 -36.66 99.25 -0.03
C MET A 1 -36.99 98.02 -0.83
N LYS A 2 -36.15 97.58 -1.71
CA LYS A 2 -36.35 96.46 -2.65
C LYS A 2 -35.56 95.24 -2.12
N THR A 3 -36.24 94.24 -1.60
CA THR A 3 -35.64 92.98 -1.16
C THR A 3 -35.44 92.11 -2.36
N LYS A 4 -34.16 91.80 -2.65
CA LYS A 4 -33.67 90.99 -3.76
C LYS A 4 -33.66 89.51 -3.33
N ASN A 5 -34.60 88.77 -3.94
CA ASN A 5 -34.76 87.34 -3.70
C ASN A 5 -33.64 86.56 -4.42
N ILE A 6 -32.66 86.02 -3.68
CA ILE A 6 -31.58 85.15 -4.19
C ILE A 6 -32.01 83.71 -3.96
N ARG A 7 -32.65 83.13 -4.95
CA ARG A 7 -32.77 81.69 -4.99
C ARG A 7 -31.52 81.11 -5.65
N SER A 8 -30.60 80.69 -4.82
CA SER A 8 -29.42 79.87 -5.23
C SER A 8 -29.95 78.61 -5.87
N ARG A 9 -29.54 78.37 -7.09
CA ARG A 9 -29.69 77.06 -7.80
C ARG A 9 -28.85 76.04 -7.10
N LEU A 10 -29.45 75.20 -6.24
CA LEU A 10 -28.86 73.92 -5.86
C LEU A 10 -29.01 73.00 -7.07
N GLY A 11 -27.93 72.78 -7.79
CA GLY A 11 -27.85 71.70 -8.77
C GLY A 11 -28.01 70.38 -8.04
N LEU A 12 -29.15 69.80 -8.08
CA LEU A 12 -29.37 68.42 -7.74
C LEU A 12 -28.59 67.58 -8.77
N PRO A 13 -27.73 66.62 -8.32
CA PRO A 13 -27.09 65.74 -9.25
C PRO A 13 -28.18 64.96 -9.99
N ASP A 14 -28.05 64.96 -11.32
CA ASP A 14 -28.85 64.13 -12.20
C ASP A 14 -28.83 62.69 -11.66
N CYS A 15 -30.03 62.18 -11.38
CA CYS A 15 -30.21 60.74 -11.10
C CYS A 15 -29.56 59.96 -12.24
N ILE A 16 -28.44 59.35 -11.96
CA ILE A 16 -27.81 58.36 -12.84
C ILE A 16 -28.92 57.35 -13.17
N GLY A 17 -29.40 57.42 -14.39
CA GLY A 17 -30.49 56.58 -14.87
C GLY A 17 -30.09 55.14 -14.58
N GLN A 18 -30.85 54.44 -13.76
CA GLN A 18 -30.80 53.00 -13.63
C GLN A 18 -31.18 52.41 -15.00
N GLN A 19 -30.18 52.26 -15.87
CA GLN A 19 -30.34 51.47 -17.10
C GLN A 19 -30.52 50.03 -16.65
N GLY A 20 -31.75 49.55 -16.67
CA GLY A 20 -32.05 48.15 -16.43
C GLY A 20 -31.32 47.30 -17.45
N PHE A 21 -30.66 46.22 -16.97
CA PHE A 21 -30.01 45.25 -17.84
C PHE A 21 -30.96 44.82 -18.96
N GLY A 22 -30.55 45.01 -20.21
CA GLY A 22 -31.33 44.59 -21.37
C GLY A 22 -31.37 43.05 -21.42
N VAL A 23 -32.50 42.49 -21.86
CA VAL A 23 -32.66 41.03 -22.02
C VAL A 23 -31.52 40.43 -22.87
N LEU A 24 -31.03 41.16 -23.87
CA LEU A 24 -29.91 40.76 -24.71
C LEU A 24 -28.62 40.60 -23.90
N GLU A 25 -28.33 41.52 -22.99
CA GLU A 25 -27.13 41.50 -22.14
C GLU A 25 -27.16 40.32 -21.17
N LEU A 26 -28.35 40.00 -20.61
CA LEU A 26 -28.55 38.85 -19.74
C LEU A 26 -28.33 37.53 -20.52
N LEU A 27 -28.78 37.42 -21.78
CA LEU A 27 -28.55 36.26 -22.63
C LEU A 27 -27.06 36.07 -22.94
N VAL A 28 -26.35 37.14 -23.29
CA VAL A 28 -24.91 37.09 -23.55
C VAL A 28 -24.15 36.68 -22.29
N PHE A 29 -24.48 37.25 -21.14
CA PHE A 29 -23.90 36.88 -19.86
C PHE A 29 -24.16 35.40 -19.54
N ALA A 30 -25.37 34.90 -19.69
CA ALA A 30 -25.72 33.51 -19.45
C ALA A 30 -24.96 32.56 -20.38
N ALA A 31 -24.76 32.93 -21.65
CA ALA A 31 -23.99 32.14 -22.61
C ALA A 31 -22.51 32.04 -22.18
N ILE A 32 -21.87 33.15 -21.85
CA ILE A 32 -20.46 33.16 -21.40
C ILE A 32 -20.33 32.40 -20.08
N PHE A 33 -21.22 32.61 -19.14
CA PHE A 33 -21.23 31.91 -17.86
C PHE A 33 -21.36 30.40 -18.04
N SER A 34 -22.21 29.94 -18.96
CA SER A 34 -22.37 28.51 -19.26
C SER A 34 -21.09 27.88 -19.77
N VAL A 35 -20.34 28.53 -20.65
CA VAL A 35 -19.06 28.05 -21.17
C VAL A 35 -18.02 27.90 -20.03
N ILE A 36 -17.94 28.91 -19.16
CA ILE A 36 -17.06 28.92 -18.01
C ILE A 36 -17.44 27.79 -17.03
N ALA A 37 -18.74 27.65 -16.74
CA ALA A 37 -19.25 26.64 -15.84
C ALA A 37 -18.93 25.19 -16.35
N ILE A 38 -19.15 24.92 -17.63
CA ILE A 38 -18.83 23.61 -18.24
C ILE A 38 -17.33 23.33 -18.16
N SER A 39 -16.48 24.32 -18.45
CA SER A 39 -15.03 24.18 -18.34
C SER A 39 -14.61 23.85 -16.91
N PHE A 40 -15.17 24.53 -15.92
CA PHE A 40 -14.89 24.28 -14.51
C PHE A 40 -15.33 22.88 -14.06
N LEU A 41 -16.53 22.45 -14.45
CA LEU A 41 -17.03 21.11 -14.16
C LEU A 41 -16.13 20.02 -14.76
N SER A 42 -15.63 20.24 -15.98
CA SER A 42 -14.70 19.30 -16.64
C SER A 42 -13.41 19.13 -15.84
N ILE A 43 -12.84 20.23 -15.33
CA ILE A 43 -11.64 20.19 -14.47
C ILE A 43 -11.92 19.43 -13.17
N LEU A 44 -13.05 19.70 -12.52
CA LEU A 44 -13.43 19.01 -11.28
C LEU A 44 -13.50 17.48 -11.47
N VAL A 45 -14.11 17.02 -12.57
CA VAL A 45 -14.19 15.59 -12.89
C VAL A 45 -12.81 14.98 -13.04
N VAL A 46 -11.89 15.64 -13.75
CA VAL A 46 -10.52 15.15 -13.94
C VAL A 46 -9.78 15.08 -12.60
N VAL A 47 -9.84 16.13 -11.78
CA VAL A 47 -9.19 16.18 -10.46
C VAL A 47 -9.71 15.07 -9.56
N THR A 48 -11.01 14.84 -9.53
CA THR A 48 -11.60 13.77 -8.71
C THR A 48 -11.10 12.39 -9.13
N ARG A 49 -10.99 12.11 -10.44
CA ARG A 49 -10.45 10.84 -10.95
C ARG A 49 -8.99 10.63 -10.54
N ILE A 50 -8.17 11.67 -10.60
CA ILE A 50 -6.77 11.60 -10.19
C ILE A 50 -6.66 11.32 -8.68
N GLN A 51 -7.44 12.00 -7.85
CA GLN A 51 -7.45 11.80 -6.40
C GLN A 51 -7.80 10.37 -6.01
N VAL A 52 -8.84 9.79 -6.60
CA VAL A 52 -9.24 8.41 -6.30
C VAL A 52 -8.14 7.41 -6.66
N ARG A 53 -7.46 7.60 -7.80
CA ARG A 53 -6.33 6.75 -8.19
C ARG A 53 -5.14 6.89 -7.24
N GLN A 54 -4.86 8.10 -6.78
CA GLN A 54 -3.77 8.35 -5.81
C GLN A 54 -4.05 7.69 -4.46
N ILE A 55 -5.31 7.66 -4.01
CA ILE A 55 -5.70 6.98 -2.78
C ILE A 55 -5.42 5.47 -2.89
N GLY A 56 -5.80 4.84 -4.00
CA GLY A 56 -5.51 3.42 -4.25
C GLY A 56 -4.01 3.12 -4.26
N ALA A 57 -3.22 3.92 -4.95
CA ALA A 57 -1.76 3.78 -5.01
C ALA A 57 -1.12 3.97 -3.62
N SER A 58 -1.56 4.95 -2.85
CA SER A 58 -1.08 5.19 -1.49
C SER A 58 -1.39 4.02 -0.56
N GLN A 59 -2.60 3.44 -0.66
CA GLN A 59 -2.99 2.29 0.15
C GLN A 59 -2.14 1.05 -0.19
N VAL A 60 -1.97 0.74 -1.48
CA VAL A 60 -1.12 -0.37 -1.94
C VAL A 60 0.32 -0.20 -1.44
N ASN A 61 0.88 1.00 -1.54
CA ASN A 61 2.24 1.26 -1.07
C ASN A 61 2.39 1.08 0.45
N LYS A 62 1.44 1.59 1.24
CA LYS A 62 1.45 1.45 2.71
C LYS A 62 1.40 -0.01 3.14
N GLU A 63 0.47 -0.79 2.57
CA GLU A 63 0.33 -2.22 2.88
C GLU A 63 1.57 -3.01 2.44
N SER A 64 2.14 -2.67 1.29
CA SER A 64 3.36 -3.33 0.79
C SER A 64 4.55 -3.10 1.70
N ILE A 65 4.75 -1.85 2.15
CA ILE A 65 5.85 -1.51 3.08
C ILE A 65 5.63 -2.22 4.41
N PHE A 66 4.42 -2.20 4.95
CA PHE A 66 4.08 -2.89 6.19
C PHE A 66 4.37 -4.39 6.09
N LEU A 67 3.90 -5.02 5.01
CA LEU A 67 4.12 -6.45 4.76
C LEU A 67 5.61 -6.79 4.68
N LEU A 68 6.39 -5.98 3.96
CA LEU A 68 7.84 -6.15 3.86
C LEU A 68 8.52 -6.04 5.21
N GLN A 69 8.17 -5.04 6.02
CA GLN A 69 8.73 -4.86 7.36
C GLN A 69 8.42 -6.05 8.28
N VAL A 70 7.18 -6.56 8.21
CA VAL A 70 6.80 -7.74 9.00
C VAL A 70 7.60 -8.96 8.56
N ILE A 71 7.64 -9.28 7.27
CA ILE A 71 8.41 -10.41 6.74
C ILE A 71 9.89 -10.27 7.10
N GLN A 72 10.46 -9.08 6.92
CA GLN A 72 11.86 -8.80 7.25
C GLN A 72 12.13 -9.07 8.72
N ARG A 73 11.33 -8.55 9.63
CA ARG A 73 11.48 -8.74 11.07
C ARG A 73 11.49 -10.22 11.44
N TYR A 74 10.57 -11.01 10.90
CA TYR A 74 10.48 -12.43 11.23
C TYR A 74 11.63 -13.24 10.62
N VAL A 75 12.05 -12.94 9.38
CA VAL A 75 13.19 -13.59 8.75
C VAL A 75 14.49 -13.27 9.51
N GLU A 76 14.72 -12.00 9.85
CA GLU A 76 15.94 -11.58 10.60
C GLU A 76 16.02 -12.19 11.99
N SER A 77 14.88 -12.35 12.67
CA SER A 77 14.81 -12.93 14.02
C SER A 77 14.74 -14.46 14.03
N SER A 78 14.58 -15.11 12.88
CA SER A 78 14.47 -16.56 12.79
C SER A 78 15.81 -17.27 13.05
N SER A 79 15.75 -18.43 13.69
CA SER A 79 16.89 -19.31 13.89
C SER A 79 17.22 -20.12 12.63
N LEU A 80 16.19 -20.51 11.89
CA LEU A 80 16.32 -21.29 10.65
C LEU A 80 15.14 -20.96 9.71
N VAL A 81 15.43 -20.93 8.41
CA VAL A 81 14.42 -20.90 7.35
C VAL A 81 14.15 -22.34 6.93
N ASP A 82 12.97 -22.87 7.31
CA ASP A 82 12.55 -24.25 7.06
C ASP A 82 11.82 -24.35 5.71
N MET A 83 12.63 -24.32 4.64
CA MET A 83 12.18 -24.44 3.26
C MET A 83 13.26 -25.15 2.43
N SER A 84 12.85 -25.77 1.32
CA SER A 84 13.80 -26.28 0.32
C SER A 84 14.62 -25.13 -0.29
N THR A 85 15.90 -25.38 -0.52
CA THR A 85 16.81 -24.40 -1.14
C THR A 85 16.59 -24.35 -2.65
N GLY A 86 16.49 -23.15 -3.21
CA GLY A 86 16.31 -22.91 -4.65
C GLY A 86 14.87 -23.14 -5.14
N PRO A 87 14.69 -23.16 -6.48
CA PRO A 87 13.39 -23.46 -7.09
C PRO A 87 12.95 -24.92 -6.82
N PRO A 88 11.62 -25.18 -6.75
CA PRO A 88 10.53 -24.25 -6.97
C PRO A 88 10.25 -23.32 -5.79
N SER A 89 9.81 -22.10 -6.09
CA SER A 89 9.33 -21.13 -5.08
C SER A 89 8.04 -21.64 -4.44
N THR A 90 7.84 -21.31 -3.16
CA THR A 90 6.64 -21.69 -2.41
C THR A 90 5.81 -20.45 -2.06
N SER A 91 4.51 -20.64 -1.86
CA SER A 91 3.61 -19.58 -1.36
C SER A 91 3.56 -19.52 0.17
N THR A 92 4.28 -20.39 0.85
CA THR A 92 4.36 -20.49 2.30
C THR A 92 5.80 -20.36 2.74
N LEU A 93 6.05 -19.44 3.66
CA LEU A 93 7.33 -19.27 4.35
C LEU A 93 7.21 -19.88 5.75
N THR A 94 8.01 -20.87 6.06
CA THR A 94 8.10 -21.48 7.39
C THR A 94 9.41 -21.08 8.05
N LEU A 95 9.33 -20.50 9.22
CA LEU A 95 10.47 -20.02 10.00
C LEU A 95 10.50 -20.74 11.34
N ARG A 96 11.69 -21.21 11.72
CA ARG A 96 11.93 -21.75 13.06
C ARG A 96 12.42 -20.62 13.95
N MET A 97 11.76 -20.48 15.07
CA MET A 97 12.04 -19.40 16.02
C MET A 97 12.77 -19.97 17.26
N SER A 98 13.56 -19.12 17.92
CA SER A 98 14.21 -19.51 19.17
C SER A 98 13.23 -19.65 20.35
N SER A 99 12.08 -19.02 20.27
CA SER A 99 11.01 -19.14 21.28
C SER A 99 10.03 -20.23 20.89
N SER A 100 9.81 -21.20 21.79
CA SER A 100 8.87 -22.32 21.60
C SER A 100 7.42 -21.86 21.40
N THR A 101 7.04 -20.69 21.92
CA THR A 101 5.69 -20.15 21.75
C THR A 101 5.43 -19.61 20.33
N LEU A 102 6.51 -19.20 19.62
CA LEU A 102 6.45 -18.68 18.28
C LEU A 102 6.85 -19.72 17.21
N ASP A 103 7.36 -20.88 17.63
CA ASP A 103 7.87 -21.91 16.73
C ASP A 103 6.80 -22.98 16.41
N PRO A 104 6.58 -23.31 15.13
CA PRO A 104 7.04 -22.62 13.93
C PRO A 104 6.19 -21.38 13.59
N THR A 105 6.81 -20.31 13.10
CA THR A 105 6.08 -19.20 12.49
C THR A 105 5.89 -19.45 11.01
N LYS A 106 4.65 -19.38 10.54
CA LYS A 106 4.28 -19.57 9.13
C LYS A 106 3.65 -18.33 8.56
N ILE A 107 4.13 -17.89 7.41
CA ILE A 107 3.53 -16.80 6.62
C ILE A 107 3.07 -17.40 5.30
N PHE A 108 1.78 -17.30 5.00
CA PHE A 108 1.20 -17.96 3.84
C PHE A 108 0.06 -17.15 3.23
N LEU A 109 -0.21 -17.42 1.95
CA LEU A 109 -1.31 -16.83 1.21
C LEU A 109 -2.54 -17.72 1.29
N SER A 110 -3.68 -17.17 1.69
CA SER A 110 -4.99 -17.81 1.63
C SER A 110 -6.04 -16.81 1.18
N SER A 111 -6.84 -17.15 0.19
CA SER A 111 -7.94 -16.33 -0.34
C SER A 111 -7.51 -14.88 -0.65
N SER A 112 -6.33 -14.69 -1.27
CA SER A 112 -5.77 -13.38 -1.63
C SER A 112 -5.44 -12.48 -0.42
N THR A 113 -5.34 -13.05 0.77
CA THR A 113 -4.93 -12.39 2.02
C THR A 113 -3.71 -13.11 2.57
N ILE A 114 -2.72 -12.37 3.06
CA ILE A 114 -1.57 -12.96 3.72
C ILE A 114 -1.89 -13.13 5.20
N TYR A 115 -1.62 -14.32 5.70
CA TYR A 115 -1.78 -14.70 7.10
C TYR A 115 -0.43 -14.99 7.73
N ILE A 116 -0.33 -14.70 9.01
CA ILE A 116 0.74 -15.18 9.88
C ILE A 116 0.15 -16.12 10.93
N GLN A 117 0.85 -17.20 11.18
CA GLN A 117 0.54 -18.14 12.24
C GLN A 117 1.79 -18.35 13.10
N GLU A 118 1.71 -18.06 14.38
CA GLU A 118 2.79 -18.23 15.35
C GLU A 118 2.51 -19.45 16.22
N GLY A 119 3.42 -20.45 16.15
CA GLY A 119 3.29 -21.68 16.89
C GLY A 119 1.93 -22.38 16.66
N ALA A 120 1.23 -22.65 17.74
CA ALA A 120 -0.10 -23.27 17.75
C ALA A 120 -1.25 -22.23 17.70
N SER A 121 -0.96 -20.93 17.56
CA SER A 121 -1.98 -19.88 17.54
C SER A 121 -2.82 -19.92 16.26
N ALA A 122 -4.02 -19.36 16.31
CA ALA A 122 -4.84 -19.19 15.12
C ALA A 122 -4.20 -18.24 14.11
N PRO A 123 -4.30 -18.48 12.79
CA PRO A 123 -3.81 -17.59 11.77
C PRO A 123 -4.42 -16.20 11.88
N GLN A 124 -3.59 -15.16 11.80
CA GLN A 124 -4.01 -13.77 11.83
C GLN A 124 -3.74 -13.10 10.47
N PRO A 125 -4.69 -12.31 9.93
CA PRO A 125 -4.48 -11.61 8.67
C PRO A 125 -3.47 -10.47 8.84
N LEU A 126 -2.49 -10.42 7.94
CA LEU A 126 -1.49 -9.35 7.88
C LEU A 126 -1.89 -8.21 6.94
N THR A 127 -2.78 -8.48 5.99
CA THR A 127 -3.20 -7.49 4.99
C THR A 127 -4.64 -7.06 5.23
N SER A 128 -4.91 -5.78 5.01
CA SER A 128 -6.24 -5.21 5.17
C SER A 128 -7.19 -5.64 4.03
N PRO A 129 -8.52 -5.63 4.24
CA PRO A 129 -9.49 -5.97 3.19
C PRO A 129 -9.52 -4.98 2.02
N ARG A 130 -8.79 -3.86 2.12
CA ARG A 130 -8.70 -2.85 1.05
C ARG A 130 -7.73 -3.23 -0.06
N VAL A 131 -6.88 -4.24 0.18
CA VAL A 131 -5.93 -4.76 -0.81
C VAL A 131 -6.11 -6.25 -0.98
N THR A 132 -5.70 -6.75 -2.13
CA THR A 132 -5.64 -8.18 -2.44
C THR A 132 -4.22 -8.53 -2.85
N ILE A 133 -3.79 -9.74 -2.52
CA ILE A 133 -2.50 -10.28 -2.90
C ILE A 133 -2.74 -11.42 -3.90
N PRO A 134 -2.64 -11.15 -5.21
CA PRO A 134 -2.84 -12.18 -6.22
C PRO A 134 -1.81 -13.29 -6.15
N SER A 135 -0.57 -12.97 -5.78
CA SER A 135 0.52 -13.94 -5.69
C SER A 135 1.57 -13.52 -4.69
N ILE A 136 2.13 -14.49 -4.00
CA ILE A 136 3.37 -14.36 -3.22
C ILE A 136 4.21 -15.59 -3.46
N GLN A 137 5.53 -15.41 -3.55
CA GLN A 137 6.50 -16.47 -3.75
C GLN A 137 7.71 -16.23 -2.87
N PHE A 138 8.13 -17.27 -2.18
CA PHE A 138 9.33 -17.30 -1.37
C PHE A 138 10.34 -18.28 -1.98
N THR A 139 11.60 -17.87 -2.06
CA THR A 139 12.70 -18.71 -2.53
C THR A 139 13.85 -18.60 -1.54
N LYS A 140 14.28 -19.71 -0.97
CA LYS A 140 15.41 -19.76 -0.07
C LYS A 140 16.71 -19.89 -0.87
N TYR A 141 17.71 -19.11 -0.50
CA TYR A 141 19.09 -19.27 -0.95
C TYR A 141 19.97 -19.55 0.26
N SER A 142 20.69 -20.67 0.22
CA SER A 142 21.66 -21.01 1.25
C SER A 142 23.03 -20.56 0.79
N ASN A 143 23.80 -19.94 1.68
CA ASN A 143 25.14 -19.44 1.39
C ASN A 143 26.11 -19.84 2.52
N PRO A 144 26.53 -21.14 2.60
CA PRO A 144 27.48 -21.56 3.62
C PRO A 144 28.87 -20.93 3.35
N PRO A 145 29.59 -20.45 4.37
CA PRO A 145 29.29 -20.48 5.81
C PRO A 145 28.42 -19.30 6.29
N GLY A 146 27.87 -18.53 5.40
CA GLY A 146 27.02 -17.37 5.73
C GLY A 146 25.60 -17.76 6.13
N HIS A 147 24.77 -16.72 6.30
CA HIS A 147 23.37 -16.91 6.65
C HIS A 147 22.50 -17.17 5.42
N ASP A 148 21.44 -17.95 5.61
CA ASP A 148 20.43 -18.14 4.59
C ASP A 148 19.74 -16.81 4.25
N SER A 149 19.36 -16.65 2.99
CA SER A 149 18.56 -15.51 2.54
C SER A 149 17.28 -15.99 1.88
N VAL A 150 16.23 -15.18 2.00
CA VAL A 150 14.93 -15.44 1.41
C VAL A 150 14.62 -14.35 0.41
N LYS A 151 14.45 -14.72 -0.85
CA LYS A 151 13.89 -13.84 -1.88
C LYS A 151 12.37 -13.90 -1.76
N VAL A 152 11.77 -12.74 -1.66
CA VAL A 152 10.32 -12.56 -1.60
C VAL A 152 9.88 -11.83 -2.85
N PHE A 153 8.96 -12.42 -3.59
CA PHE A 153 8.26 -11.78 -4.71
C PHE A 153 6.77 -11.78 -4.41
N PHE A 154 6.11 -10.64 -4.49
CA PHE A 154 4.67 -10.56 -4.33
C PHE A 154 4.08 -9.39 -5.11
N THR A 155 2.80 -9.53 -5.42
CA THR A 155 2.01 -8.47 -6.06
C THR A 155 0.89 -8.05 -5.13
N VAL A 156 0.72 -6.74 -4.97
CA VAL A 156 -0.37 -6.14 -4.19
C VAL A 156 -1.25 -5.37 -5.15
N ALA A 157 -2.55 -5.60 -5.08
CA ALA A 157 -3.54 -4.91 -5.86
C ALA A 157 -4.55 -4.20 -4.95
N PHE A 158 -5.03 -3.04 -5.38
CA PHE A 158 -6.12 -2.35 -4.69
C PHE A 158 -7.43 -3.12 -4.90
N ASN A 159 -8.11 -3.45 -3.80
CA ASN A 159 -9.36 -4.22 -3.84
C ASN A 159 -10.52 -3.33 -4.31
N THR A 160 -10.75 -3.28 -5.61
CA THR A 160 -11.83 -2.51 -6.21
C THR A 160 -12.40 -3.24 -7.42
N GLN A 161 -13.72 -3.12 -7.60
CA GLN A 161 -14.39 -3.62 -8.81
C GLN A 161 -14.35 -2.60 -9.96
N ASN A 162 -13.97 -1.36 -9.68
CA ASN A 162 -13.91 -0.30 -10.68
C ASN A 162 -12.58 -0.35 -11.42
N ILE A 163 -12.62 -0.67 -12.72
CA ILE A 163 -11.44 -0.79 -13.59
C ILE A 163 -10.61 0.49 -13.62
N THR A 164 -11.23 1.67 -13.53
CA THR A 164 -10.52 2.96 -13.56
C THR A 164 -9.73 3.24 -12.28
N GLN A 165 -10.02 2.53 -11.20
CA GLN A 165 -9.37 2.65 -9.89
C GLN A 165 -8.40 1.50 -9.63
N LYS A 166 -8.37 0.49 -10.52
CA LYS A 166 -7.49 -0.66 -10.37
C LYS A 166 -6.04 -0.20 -10.40
N PHE A 167 -5.31 -0.56 -9.36
CA PHE A 167 -3.88 -0.30 -9.22
C PHE A 167 -3.23 -1.54 -8.59
N ASP A 168 -2.20 -2.04 -9.24
CA ASP A 168 -1.41 -3.16 -8.74
C ASP A 168 0.08 -2.83 -8.85
N ARG A 169 0.87 -3.43 -7.97
CA ARG A 169 2.31 -3.27 -7.95
C ARG A 169 2.99 -4.55 -7.45
N SER A 170 4.06 -4.92 -8.15
CA SER A 170 4.89 -6.05 -7.77
C SER A 170 6.16 -5.58 -7.07
N TYR A 171 6.57 -6.36 -6.07
CA TYR A 171 7.76 -6.12 -5.26
C TYR A 171 8.65 -7.35 -5.27
N VAL A 172 9.94 -7.10 -5.35
CA VAL A 172 10.98 -8.12 -5.23
C VAL A 172 12.00 -7.64 -4.21
N THR A 173 12.28 -8.46 -3.23
CA THR A 173 13.32 -8.18 -2.23
C THR A 173 14.03 -9.45 -1.82
N ALA A 174 15.24 -9.33 -1.30
CA ALA A 174 15.96 -10.41 -0.68
C ALA A 174 16.30 -10.00 0.76
N ILE A 175 16.01 -10.86 1.70
CA ILE A 175 16.19 -10.63 3.13
C ILE A 175 17.13 -11.71 3.64
N ALA A 176 18.25 -11.30 4.23
CA ALA A 176 19.18 -12.21 4.88
C ALA A 176 18.78 -12.42 6.34
N ARG A 177 18.91 -13.64 6.82
CA ARG A 177 18.80 -13.95 8.24
C ARG A 177 20.01 -13.37 8.98
N VAL A 178 19.77 -12.70 10.10
CA VAL A 178 20.83 -12.04 10.89
C VAL A 178 21.13 -12.82 12.17
N SER A 179 20.12 -13.49 12.74
CA SER A 179 20.28 -14.20 14.01
C SER A 179 21.22 -15.40 13.86
N ALA A 180 22.29 -15.40 14.64
CA ALA A 180 23.20 -16.53 14.83
C ALA A 180 22.74 -17.45 15.97
N ALA A 181 21.45 -17.47 16.31
CA ALA A 181 20.95 -18.34 17.36
C ALA A 181 21.31 -19.80 17.05
N THR A 182 22.02 -20.43 17.95
CA THR A 182 22.27 -21.86 17.89
C THR A 182 20.93 -22.58 18.00
N PHE A 183 20.54 -23.20 16.91
CA PHE A 183 19.34 -24.04 16.89
C PHE A 183 19.69 -25.33 17.65
N ASP A 184 19.05 -25.53 18.81
CA ASP A 184 19.23 -26.79 19.54
C ASP A 184 18.32 -27.86 18.90
N SER A 185 18.95 -28.75 18.12
CA SER A 185 18.26 -29.84 17.44
C SER A 185 17.60 -30.83 18.41
N ASN A 186 17.98 -30.81 19.70
CA ASN A 186 17.41 -31.69 20.72
C ASN A 186 16.03 -31.16 21.21
N LEU A 187 15.80 -29.83 21.14
CA LEU A 187 14.52 -29.23 21.52
C LEU A 187 13.47 -29.36 20.42
N PHE A 188 13.90 -29.53 19.17
CA PHE A 188 13.01 -29.60 18.01
C PHE A 188 13.45 -30.78 17.13
N PRO A 189 12.86 -31.96 17.30
CA PRO A 189 13.16 -33.09 16.43
C PRO A 189 12.78 -32.74 15.00
N LEU A 190 13.80 -32.51 14.17
CA LEU A 190 13.61 -32.35 12.72
C LEU A 190 12.97 -33.64 12.22
N SER A 191 11.86 -33.54 11.51
CA SER A 191 11.30 -34.68 10.82
C SER A 191 12.38 -35.28 9.91
N ASN A 192 12.73 -36.51 10.22
CA ASN A 192 13.77 -37.37 9.65
C ASN A 192 14.04 -37.14 8.16
N ASN A 193 15.06 -36.33 7.80
CA ASN A 193 15.76 -36.50 6.52
C ASN A 193 17.03 -35.63 6.35
N LEU A 194 17.71 -35.25 7.43
CA LEU A 194 19.07 -34.73 7.28
C LEU A 194 20.01 -35.60 8.11
N GLN A 195 20.44 -36.73 7.51
CA GLN A 195 21.68 -37.38 7.94
C GLN A 195 22.82 -36.43 7.60
N ILE A 196 23.28 -35.68 8.59
CA ILE A 196 24.60 -35.08 8.52
C ILE A 196 25.57 -36.24 8.69
N GLY A 197 26.16 -36.69 7.57
CA GLY A 197 27.20 -37.66 7.57
C GLY A 197 28.34 -37.20 8.50
N SER A 198 28.56 -37.90 9.58
CA SER A 198 29.77 -37.78 10.38
C SER A 198 30.96 -38.19 9.50
N ALA A 199 31.60 -37.21 8.85
CA ALA A 199 32.92 -37.40 8.29
C ALA A 199 33.87 -37.61 9.47
N GLY A 200 34.27 -38.87 9.68
CA GLY A 200 35.21 -39.25 10.68
C GLY A 200 36.50 -38.47 10.54
N GLN A 201 36.92 -37.85 11.61
CA GLN A 201 38.32 -37.52 11.82
C GLN A 201 39.09 -38.81 12.05
N GLN A 202 39.92 -39.18 11.07
CA GLN A 202 41.10 -39.99 11.31
C GLN A 202 42.32 -39.22 10.82
N TRP A 203 43.23 -38.96 11.78
CA TRP A 203 44.63 -38.48 11.74
C TRP A 203 44.87 -37.01 11.50
#